data_270ec00313061996e8360fd04395226a
#
_entry.id   270ec00313061996e8360fd04395226a
#
_cell.length_a   1.000
_cell.length_b   1.000
_cell.length_c   1.000
_cell.angle_alpha   90.00
_cell.angle_beta   90.00
_cell.angle_gamma   90.00
#
_symmetry.space_group_name_H-M   'P 1'
#
loop_
_entity.id
_entity.type
_entity.pdbx_description
1 polymer ?
#
loop_
_entity_poly.entity_id
_entity_poly.type
_entity_poly.pdbx_seq_one_letter_code
_entity_poly.pdbx_strand_id
1 'polypeptide(L)'
;GDTQDDSLYIQVLGFNEDGTKVCAVYYRVFSGDTAQGDVWREYSEFVTNYRAKTEDGRTLPISLCLLDAGGHRQNHVLTLTLANPRIRAVRGRFYATEGKRHETALVDRVSSANALIGSTRVKCMLVYCGTICAKDLIYTRLRRLLYSENPQQESTWFPSTPMCGHDDGYYKGLMSNRRVDV
;
A
#
# COMPACT_ATOMS: atom_id res chain seq x y z
N GLY A 1 0.08 -1.39 2.43
CA GLY A 1 0.34 -1.05 3.84
C GLY A 1 1.72 -0.47 4.06
N ASP A 2 1.87 0.21 5.17
CA ASP A 2 3.11 0.84 5.61
C ASP A 2 3.46 0.38 7.03
N THR A 3 4.74 0.46 7.39
CA THR A 3 5.29 -0.06 8.65
C THR A 3 6.08 1.02 9.37
N GLN A 4 5.65 1.38 10.58
CA GLN A 4 6.34 2.27 11.49
C GLN A 4 6.78 1.49 12.75
N ASP A 5 7.44 2.15 13.71
CA ASP A 5 7.91 1.49 14.93
C ASP A 5 6.79 1.09 15.89
N ASP A 6 5.74 1.90 15.94
CA ASP A 6 4.62 1.81 16.87
C ASP A 6 3.28 1.50 16.17
N SER A 7 3.30 1.30 14.85
CA SER A 7 2.05 1.13 14.11
C SER A 7 2.23 0.50 12.73
N LEU A 8 1.18 -0.19 12.26
CA LEU A 8 1.02 -0.65 10.89
C LEU A 8 -0.19 0.04 10.27
N TYR A 9 -0.06 0.46 9.03
CA TYR A 9 -1.10 1.16 8.28
C TYR A 9 -1.62 0.32 7.14
N ILE A 10 -2.92 0.34 6.91
CA ILE A 10 -3.52 -0.27 5.74
C ILE A 10 -4.53 0.67 5.08
N GLN A 11 -4.40 0.79 3.76
CA GLN A 11 -5.39 1.39 2.88
C GLN A 11 -5.98 0.29 2.03
N VAL A 12 -7.29 0.07 2.11
CA VAL A 12 -8.01 -0.84 1.23
C VAL A 12 -8.53 -0.05 0.04
N LEU A 13 -8.22 -0.53 -1.15
CA LEU A 13 -8.63 0.06 -2.42
C LEU A 13 -9.48 -0.94 -3.20
N GLY A 14 -10.58 -0.48 -3.75
CA GLY A 14 -11.37 -1.19 -4.75
C GLY A 14 -11.03 -0.71 -6.15
N PHE A 15 -11.00 -1.62 -7.10
CA PHE A 15 -10.76 -1.35 -8.51
C PHE A 15 -11.92 -1.88 -9.34
N ASN A 16 -12.30 -1.14 -10.39
CA ASN A 16 -13.15 -1.71 -11.42
C ASN A 16 -12.36 -2.71 -12.28
N GLU A 17 -13.05 -3.41 -13.16
CA GLU A 17 -12.49 -4.56 -13.92
C GLU A 17 -11.27 -4.16 -14.77
N ASP A 18 -11.30 -2.99 -15.40
CA ASP A 18 -10.20 -2.47 -16.24
C ASP A 18 -9.14 -1.67 -15.46
N GLY A 19 -9.29 -1.47 -14.14
CA GLY A 19 -8.36 -0.73 -13.29
C GLY A 19 -8.34 0.79 -13.52
N THR A 20 -9.27 1.32 -14.31
CA THR A 20 -9.33 2.77 -14.59
C THR A 20 -9.88 3.57 -13.42
N LYS A 21 -10.79 2.97 -12.63
CA LYS A 21 -11.38 3.58 -11.44
C LYS A 21 -10.83 2.95 -10.18
N VAL A 22 -10.50 3.78 -9.21
CA VAL A 22 -10.01 3.35 -7.90
C VAL A 22 -10.87 4.00 -6.82
N CYS A 23 -11.37 3.21 -5.89
CA CYS A 23 -12.12 3.68 -4.74
C CYS A 23 -11.35 3.41 -3.44
N ALA A 24 -11.17 4.42 -2.61
CA ALA A 24 -10.66 4.26 -1.25
C ALA A 24 -11.79 3.71 -0.37
N VAL A 25 -11.69 2.44 0.00
CA VAL A 25 -12.77 1.71 0.68
C VAL A 25 -12.64 1.79 2.19
N TYR A 26 -11.43 1.62 2.71
CA TYR A 26 -11.19 1.55 4.14
C TYR A 26 -9.75 1.92 4.48
N TYR A 27 -9.56 2.60 5.60
CA TYR A 27 -8.26 2.90 6.16
C TYR A 27 -8.22 2.52 7.63
N ARG A 28 -7.12 1.93 8.08
CA ARG A 28 -6.93 1.57 9.48
C ARG A 28 -5.47 1.68 9.89
N VAL A 29 -5.28 2.11 11.12
CA VAL A 29 -4.01 2.06 11.85
C VAL A 29 -4.11 0.96 12.91
N PHE A 30 -3.13 0.08 12.93
CA PHE A 30 -2.94 -0.93 13.97
C PHE A 30 -1.83 -0.41 14.88
N SER A 31 -2.18 0.05 16.07
CA SER A 31 -1.22 0.59 17.03
C SER A 31 -0.61 -0.53 17.86
N GLY A 32 0.69 -0.50 18.05
CA GLY A 32 1.43 -1.47 18.85
C GLY A 32 2.90 -1.53 18.44
N ASP A 33 3.73 -2.00 19.36
CA ASP A 33 5.16 -2.18 19.10
C ASP A 33 5.39 -3.20 17.99
N THR A 34 5.88 -2.73 16.85
CA THR A 34 6.15 -3.58 15.67
C THR A 34 7.41 -4.47 15.84
N ALA A 35 8.12 -4.37 16.99
CA ALA A 35 9.07 -5.39 17.37
C ALA A 35 8.40 -6.67 17.91
N GLN A 36 7.11 -6.59 18.31
CA GLN A 36 6.31 -7.67 18.87
C GLN A 36 5.38 -8.30 17.84
N GLY A 37 5.00 -9.56 18.10
CA GLY A 37 4.17 -10.32 17.14
C GLY A 37 2.70 -9.96 17.09
N ASP A 38 2.15 -9.33 18.12
CA ASP A 38 0.70 -9.18 18.29
C ASP A 38 0.08 -8.26 17.23
N VAL A 39 0.69 -7.11 16.96
CA VAL A 39 0.22 -6.17 15.94
C VAL A 39 0.27 -6.78 14.53
N TRP A 40 1.26 -7.62 14.26
CA TRP A 40 1.38 -8.34 12.97
C TRP A 40 0.30 -9.41 12.82
N ARG A 41 -0.05 -10.10 13.90
CA ARG A 41 -1.15 -11.08 13.91
C ARG A 41 -2.47 -10.39 13.61
N GLU A 42 -2.79 -9.30 14.31
CA GLU A 42 -4.01 -8.53 14.09
C GLU A 42 -4.10 -8.00 12.66
N TYR A 43 -3.00 -7.48 12.13
CA TYR A 43 -2.91 -7.04 10.74
C TYR A 43 -3.19 -8.18 9.74
N SER A 44 -2.58 -9.35 9.94
CA SER A 44 -2.78 -10.51 9.09
C SER A 44 -4.21 -11.05 9.14
N GLU A 45 -4.80 -11.10 10.32
CA GLU A 45 -6.19 -11.48 10.54
C GLU A 45 -7.14 -10.51 9.84
N PHE A 46 -6.87 -9.21 9.91
CA PHE A 46 -7.65 -8.22 9.17
C PHE A 46 -7.56 -8.47 7.65
N VAL A 47 -6.37 -8.64 7.07
CA VAL A 47 -6.20 -8.91 5.64
C VAL A 47 -6.96 -10.18 5.21
N THR A 48 -7.00 -11.18 6.07
CA THR A 48 -7.68 -12.45 5.80
C THR A 48 -9.20 -12.33 5.89
N ASN A 49 -9.71 -11.61 6.88
CA ASN A 49 -11.13 -11.62 7.25
C ASN A 49 -11.93 -10.44 6.72
N TYR A 50 -11.27 -9.33 6.38
CA TYR A 50 -11.97 -8.15 5.87
C TYR A 50 -12.76 -8.46 4.60
N ARG A 51 -13.99 -7.92 4.55
CA ARG A 51 -14.89 -8.04 3.40
C ARG A 51 -15.51 -6.67 3.11
N ALA A 52 -15.25 -6.16 1.94
CA ALA A 52 -15.93 -4.98 1.41
C ALA A 52 -17.31 -5.36 0.88
N LYS A 53 -18.31 -4.55 1.16
CA LYS A 53 -19.64 -4.69 0.55
C LYS A 53 -19.72 -3.81 -0.69
N THR A 54 -20.23 -4.34 -1.77
CA THR A 54 -20.54 -3.61 -3.01
C THR A 54 -21.98 -3.12 -2.99
N GLU A 55 -22.32 -2.13 -3.83
CA GLU A 55 -23.69 -1.60 -3.94
C GLU A 55 -24.71 -2.67 -4.38
N ASP A 56 -24.27 -3.62 -5.19
CA ASP A 56 -25.10 -4.76 -5.63
C ASP A 56 -25.19 -5.90 -4.58
N GLY A 57 -24.69 -5.67 -3.36
CA GLY A 57 -24.82 -6.59 -2.23
C GLY A 57 -23.77 -7.70 -2.17
N ARG A 58 -22.84 -7.78 -3.12
CA ARG A 58 -21.74 -8.73 -3.07
C ARG A 58 -20.76 -8.38 -1.97
N THR A 59 -20.02 -9.37 -1.50
CA THR A 59 -18.91 -9.17 -0.56
C THR A 59 -17.60 -9.59 -1.20
N LEU A 60 -16.61 -8.68 -1.17
CA LEU A 60 -15.31 -8.90 -1.79
C LEU A 60 -14.21 -8.98 -0.72
N PRO A 61 -13.37 -10.03 -0.74
CA PRO A 61 -12.20 -10.12 0.14
C PRO A 61 -11.09 -9.19 -0.35
N ILE A 62 -10.10 -8.93 0.52
CA ILE A 62 -8.81 -8.42 0.06
C ILE A 62 -8.13 -9.52 -0.75
N SER A 63 -7.95 -9.30 -2.05
CA SER A 63 -7.31 -10.25 -2.95
C SER A 63 -5.78 -10.19 -2.87
N LEU A 64 -5.24 -8.98 -2.67
CA LEU A 64 -3.81 -8.72 -2.59
C LEU A 64 -3.55 -7.57 -1.61
N CYS A 65 -2.59 -7.76 -0.72
CA CYS A 65 -2.06 -6.73 0.17
C CYS A 65 -0.57 -6.52 -0.14
N LEU A 66 -0.20 -5.31 -0.53
CA LEU A 66 1.19 -4.90 -0.69
C LEU A 66 1.65 -4.23 0.60
N LEU A 67 2.69 -4.76 1.24
CA LEU A 67 3.22 -4.27 2.51
C LEU A 67 4.67 -3.84 2.35
N ASP A 68 4.98 -2.60 2.76
CA ASP A 68 6.33 -2.05 2.61
C ASP A 68 7.34 -2.79 3.50
N ALA A 69 8.41 -3.24 2.87
CA ALA A 69 9.57 -3.90 3.48
C ALA A 69 10.83 -3.01 3.42
N GLY A 70 10.67 -1.71 3.23
CA GLY A 70 11.78 -0.76 3.07
C GLY A 70 12.50 -0.42 4.37
N GLY A 71 11.84 -0.55 5.51
CA GLY A 71 12.35 -0.20 6.83
C GLY A 71 13.10 -1.32 7.54
N HIS A 72 13.42 -1.08 8.80
CA HIS A 72 14.16 -2.03 9.65
C HIS A 72 13.32 -3.24 10.10
N ARG A 73 12.01 -3.23 9.90
CA ARG A 73 11.09 -4.35 10.16
C ARG A 73 10.98 -5.34 8.98
N GLN A 74 11.88 -5.26 8.01
CA GLN A 74 11.84 -6.10 6.80
C GLN A 74 11.64 -7.60 7.12
N ASN A 75 12.31 -8.13 8.15
CA ASN A 75 12.18 -9.54 8.50
C ASN A 75 10.76 -9.92 8.93
N HIS A 76 10.07 -9.06 9.69
CA HIS A 76 8.67 -9.28 10.08
C HIS A 76 7.74 -9.30 8.87
N VAL A 77 7.92 -8.33 7.95
CA VAL A 77 7.16 -8.29 6.70
C VAL A 77 7.37 -9.56 5.87
N LEU A 78 8.62 -9.99 5.68
CA LEU A 78 8.93 -11.21 4.93
C LEU A 78 8.35 -12.46 5.59
N THR A 79 8.44 -12.58 6.91
CA THR A 79 7.83 -13.69 7.66
C THR A 79 6.31 -13.71 7.49
N LEU A 80 5.68 -12.53 7.50
CA LEU A 80 4.24 -12.43 7.31
C LEU A 80 3.81 -12.88 5.90
N THR A 81 4.62 -12.64 4.86
CA THR A 81 4.32 -13.10 3.49
C THR A 81 4.35 -14.63 3.36
N LEU A 82 5.11 -15.31 4.20
CA LEU A 82 5.11 -16.79 4.25
C LEU A 82 3.87 -17.34 4.93
N ALA A 83 3.38 -16.65 5.95
CA ALA A 83 2.20 -17.05 6.70
C ALA A 83 0.88 -16.71 5.99
N ASN A 84 0.86 -15.64 5.18
CA ASN A 84 -0.36 -15.17 4.52
C ASN A 84 -0.13 -14.97 3.01
N PRO A 85 -0.68 -15.85 2.14
CA PRO A 85 -0.46 -15.80 0.70
C PRO A 85 -1.08 -14.58 0.00
N ARG A 86 -1.92 -13.81 0.68
CA ARG A 86 -2.47 -12.54 0.16
C ARG A 86 -1.53 -11.37 0.36
N ILE A 87 -0.51 -11.49 1.23
CA ILE A 87 0.44 -10.42 1.52
C ILE A 87 1.68 -10.59 0.62
N ARG A 88 2.13 -9.50 0.02
CA ARG A 88 3.38 -9.43 -0.75
C ARG A 88 4.25 -8.31 -0.22
N ALA A 89 5.51 -8.61 0.02
CA ALA A 89 6.51 -7.62 0.39
C ALA A 89 6.84 -6.75 -0.82
N VAL A 90 6.77 -5.44 -0.64
CA VAL A 90 7.19 -4.46 -1.63
C VAL A 90 8.27 -3.57 -1.07
N ARG A 91 9.10 -2.99 -1.93
CA ARG A 91 10.11 -2.01 -1.55
C ARG A 91 10.19 -0.91 -2.59
N GLY A 92 10.06 0.32 -2.15
CA GLY A 92 10.26 1.48 -3.01
C GLY A 92 11.71 1.57 -3.48
N ARG A 93 11.93 1.90 -4.75
CA ARG A 93 13.24 2.21 -5.31
C ARG A 93 13.24 3.60 -5.90
N PHE A 94 14.26 4.33 -5.52
CA PHE A 94 14.58 5.64 -6.06
C PHE A 94 16.02 5.59 -6.57
N TYR A 95 16.21 5.86 -7.84
CA TYR A 95 17.54 6.02 -8.43
C TYR A 95 17.79 7.49 -8.75
N ALA A 96 18.71 8.09 -8.03
CA ALA A 96 19.35 9.34 -8.44
C ALA A 96 20.79 9.01 -8.81
N THR A 97 21.16 9.09 -10.07
CA THR A 97 22.55 9.06 -10.50
C THR A 97 22.85 10.42 -11.10
N GLU A 98 23.76 11.16 -10.47
CA GLU A 98 24.37 12.41 -10.96
C GLU A 98 23.43 13.31 -11.79
N GLY A 99 22.41 13.88 -11.12
CA GLY A 99 21.50 14.87 -11.71
C GLY A 99 20.47 14.35 -12.72
N LYS A 100 20.43 13.05 -12.98
CA LYS A 100 19.37 12.42 -13.79
C LYS A 100 18.49 11.55 -12.91
N ARG A 101 17.21 11.93 -12.79
CA ARG A 101 16.16 11.03 -12.26
C ARG A 101 15.88 9.99 -13.34
N HIS A 102 16.29 8.74 -13.14
CA HIS A 102 15.84 7.65 -14.00
C HIS A 102 14.41 7.32 -13.61
N GLU A 103 13.49 7.42 -14.55
CA GLU A 103 12.14 6.89 -14.42
C GLU A 103 12.25 5.37 -14.33
N THR A 104 11.82 4.83 -13.19
CA THR A 104 11.69 3.38 -13.02
C THR A 104 10.26 2.98 -13.36
N ALA A 105 10.07 1.78 -13.90
CA ALA A 105 8.73 1.24 -14.12
C ALA A 105 8.00 1.08 -12.77
N LEU A 106 6.65 1.09 -12.79
CA LEU A 106 5.84 0.89 -11.58
C LEU A 106 6.22 -0.41 -10.86
N VAL A 107 6.43 -1.50 -11.60
CA VAL A 107 7.10 -2.72 -11.13
C VAL A 107 8.47 -2.76 -11.76
N ASP A 108 9.50 -2.41 -11.00
CA ASP A 108 10.87 -2.34 -11.48
C ASP A 108 11.50 -3.73 -11.57
N ARG A 109 11.38 -4.52 -10.51
CA ARG A 109 11.98 -5.85 -10.43
C ARG A 109 11.28 -6.74 -9.42
N VAL A 110 11.18 -8.02 -9.72
CA VAL A 110 10.88 -9.08 -8.76
C VAL A 110 12.17 -9.79 -8.39
N SER A 111 12.46 -9.93 -7.11
CA SER A 111 13.66 -10.54 -6.57
C SER A 111 13.32 -11.46 -5.41
N SER A 112 14.30 -12.20 -4.92
CA SER A 112 14.17 -12.96 -3.69
C SER A 112 14.88 -12.26 -2.54
N ALA A 113 14.27 -12.32 -1.35
CA ALA A 113 14.86 -11.96 -0.07
C ALA A 113 14.81 -13.16 0.87
N ASN A 114 15.56 -13.12 1.96
CA ASN A 114 15.51 -14.18 2.96
C ASN A 114 14.83 -13.67 4.23
N ALA A 115 13.76 -14.34 4.65
CA ALA A 115 13.22 -14.21 6.00
C ALA A 115 14.04 -15.11 6.95
N LEU A 116 14.29 -14.62 8.16
CA LEU A 116 14.92 -15.38 9.22
C LEU A 116 13.83 -15.87 10.19
N ILE A 117 13.64 -17.19 10.26
CA ILE A 117 12.70 -17.84 11.18
C ILE A 117 13.54 -18.71 12.14
N GLY A 118 13.70 -18.22 13.37
CA GLY A 118 14.70 -18.80 14.27
C GLY A 118 16.10 -18.69 13.66
N SER A 119 16.77 -19.83 13.44
CA SER A 119 18.08 -19.91 12.77
C SER A 119 17.99 -20.20 11.26
N THR A 120 16.78 -20.41 10.72
CA THR A 120 16.59 -20.84 9.33
C THR A 120 16.30 -19.67 8.42
N ARG A 121 17.00 -19.61 7.28
CA ARG A 121 16.73 -18.64 6.20
C ARG A 121 15.76 -19.24 5.19
N VAL A 122 14.61 -18.60 5.02
CA VAL A 122 13.57 -19.01 4.08
C VAL A 122 13.44 -17.97 2.98
N LYS A 123 13.48 -18.43 1.73
CA LYS A 123 13.37 -17.56 0.55
C LYS A 123 11.96 -17.00 0.41
N CYS A 124 11.83 -15.69 0.24
CA CYS A 124 10.58 -14.96 0.02
C CYS A 124 10.68 -14.13 -1.25
N MET A 125 9.55 -13.86 -1.86
CA MET A 125 9.45 -12.93 -2.97
C MET A 125 9.45 -11.50 -2.45
N LEU A 126 10.24 -10.61 -3.07
CA LEU A 126 10.26 -9.17 -2.82
C LEU A 126 10.09 -8.42 -4.15
N VAL A 127 9.07 -7.59 -4.22
CA VAL A 127 8.75 -6.77 -5.40
C VAL A 127 9.33 -5.37 -5.20
N TYR A 128 10.11 -4.90 -6.15
CA TYR A 128 10.61 -3.52 -6.17
C TYR A 128 9.70 -2.66 -7.03
N CYS A 129 9.25 -1.54 -6.45
CA CYS A 129 8.36 -0.58 -7.10
C CYS A 129 9.08 0.74 -7.37
N GLY A 130 8.88 1.32 -8.54
CA GLY A 130 9.35 2.64 -8.88
C GLY A 130 8.57 3.71 -8.10
N THR A 131 9.22 4.31 -7.11
CA THR A 131 8.56 5.28 -6.22
C THR A 131 8.07 6.53 -6.97
N ILE A 132 8.85 7.01 -7.94
CA ILE A 132 8.47 8.18 -8.77
C ILE A 132 7.25 7.84 -9.62
N CYS A 133 7.29 6.73 -10.39
CA CYS A 133 6.17 6.30 -11.21
C CYS A 133 4.89 6.11 -10.40
N ALA A 134 4.98 5.51 -9.21
CA ALA A 134 3.84 5.31 -8.33
C ALA A 134 3.24 6.64 -7.87
N LYS A 135 4.08 7.60 -7.44
CA LYS A 135 3.65 8.94 -7.02
C LYS A 135 3.03 9.72 -8.18
N ASP A 136 3.66 9.72 -9.35
CA ASP A 136 3.16 10.42 -10.53
C ASP A 136 1.79 9.87 -10.98
N LEU A 137 1.60 8.55 -10.90
CA LEU A 137 0.30 7.93 -11.18
C LEU A 137 -0.78 8.39 -10.19
N ILE A 138 -0.48 8.39 -8.90
CA ILE A 138 -1.41 8.83 -7.85
C ILE A 138 -1.77 10.31 -8.05
N TYR A 139 -0.78 11.19 -8.22
CA TYR A 139 -1.02 12.62 -8.41
C TYR A 139 -1.77 12.92 -9.71
N THR A 140 -1.49 12.19 -10.79
CA THR A 140 -2.23 12.33 -12.04
C THR A 140 -3.71 11.99 -11.85
N ARG A 141 -4.01 10.90 -11.15
CA ARG A 141 -5.40 10.50 -10.85
C ARG A 141 -6.09 11.51 -9.93
N LEU A 142 -5.41 12.03 -8.91
CA LEU A 142 -5.96 13.07 -8.03
C LEU A 142 -6.23 14.38 -8.78
N ARG A 143 -5.33 14.79 -9.67
CA ARG A 143 -5.56 15.98 -10.53
C ARG A 143 -6.77 15.81 -11.44
N ARG A 144 -6.95 14.65 -12.06
CA ARG A 144 -8.13 14.35 -12.88
C ARG A 144 -9.42 14.46 -12.09
N LEU A 145 -9.44 14.00 -10.85
CA LEU A 145 -10.60 14.14 -9.97
C LEU A 145 -10.97 15.62 -9.72
N LEU A 146 -9.97 16.49 -9.56
CA LEU A 146 -10.17 17.90 -9.19
C LEU A 146 -10.45 18.83 -10.38
N TYR A 147 -9.90 18.54 -11.56
CA TYR A 147 -9.86 19.49 -12.67
C TYR A 147 -10.43 18.95 -13.99
N SER A 148 -10.91 17.72 -14.04
CA SER A 148 -11.48 17.17 -15.27
C SER A 148 -12.95 17.56 -15.41
N GLU A 149 -13.35 17.96 -16.61
CA GLU A 149 -14.77 18.13 -16.98
C GLU A 149 -15.53 16.80 -16.94
N ASN A 150 -14.82 15.68 -17.03
CA ASN A 150 -15.39 14.34 -16.92
C ASN A 150 -14.61 13.48 -15.91
N PRO A 151 -14.81 13.72 -14.58
CA PRO A 151 -14.06 13.04 -13.52
C PRO A 151 -14.32 11.52 -13.44
N GLN A 152 -15.23 11.00 -14.28
CA GLN A 152 -15.59 9.58 -14.30
C GLN A 152 -14.58 8.71 -15.05
N GLN A 153 -13.64 9.28 -15.80
CA GLN A 153 -12.58 8.54 -16.48
C GLN A 153 -11.30 8.52 -15.63
N GLU A 154 -10.82 7.33 -15.27
CA GLU A 154 -9.55 7.11 -14.57
C GLU A 154 -9.33 7.99 -13.31
N SER A 155 -10.24 7.95 -12.35
CA SER A 155 -10.16 8.74 -11.13
C SER A 155 -10.01 7.88 -9.88
N THR A 156 -9.49 8.51 -8.81
CA THR A 156 -9.48 7.92 -7.48
C THR A 156 -10.58 8.56 -6.65
N TRP A 157 -11.50 7.76 -6.12
CA TRP A 157 -12.62 8.21 -5.31
C TRP A 157 -12.33 8.01 -3.84
N PHE A 158 -12.69 9.00 -3.03
CA PHE A 158 -12.63 8.93 -1.58
C PHE A 158 -14.05 9.05 -1.00
N PRO A 159 -14.32 8.45 0.17
CA PRO A 159 -15.61 8.64 0.84
C PRO A 159 -15.82 10.12 1.19
N SER A 160 -17.05 10.61 0.98
CA SER A 160 -17.43 12.01 1.24
C SER A 160 -17.57 12.34 2.74
N THR A 161 -17.57 11.34 3.60
CA THR A 161 -17.67 11.48 5.06
C THR A 161 -16.48 10.79 5.71
N PRO A 162 -16.09 11.13 6.96
CA PRO A 162 -15.01 10.45 7.67
C PRO A 162 -15.40 9.03 8.10
N MET A 163 -16.11 8.33 7.24
CA MET A 163 -16.42 6.92 7.37
C MET A 163 -15.23 6.08 6.95
N CYS A 164 -15.14 4.88 7.48
CA CYS A 164 -14.13 3.92 7.06
C CYS A 164 -12.67 4.36 7.32
N GLY A 165 -12.44 5.18 8.35
CA GLY A 165 -11.11 5.58 8.79
C GLY A 165 -10.45 6.72 7.99
N HIS A 166 -11.13 7.30 7.00
CA HIS A 166 -10.62 8.44 6.21
C HIS A 166 -10.98 9.76 6.91
N ASP A 167 -10.29 10.08 7.97
CA ASP A 167 -10.43 11.31 8.73
C ASP A 167 -9.48 12.43 8.24
N ASP A 168 -9.53 13.58 8.90
CA ASP A 168 -8.64 14.70 8.59
C ASP A 168 -7.16 14.35 8.73
N GLY A 169 -6.80 13.45 9.66
CA GLY A 169 -5.43 12.98 9.85
C GLY A 169 -4.93 12.20 8.62
N TYR A 170 -5.79 11.33 8.08
CA TYR A 170 -5.51 10.62 6.84
C TYR A 170 -5.26 11.58 5.68
N TYR A 171 -6.15 12.55 5.45
CA TYR A 171 -6.00 13.50 4.32
C TYR A 171 -4.79 14.41 4.48
N LYS A 172 -4.49 14.87 5.70
CA LYS A 172 -3.25 15.62 5.99
C LYS A 172 -2.00 14.79 5.66
N GLY A 173 -1.99 13.52 6.06
CA GLY A 173 -0.90 12.59 5.73
C GLY A 173 -0.74 12.38 4.21
N LEU A 174 -1.84 12.17 3.49
CA LEU A 174 -1.84 12.01 2.04
C LEU A 174 -1.27 13.25 1.33
N MET A 175 -1.63 14.45 1.78
CA MET A 175 -1.22 15.73 1.19
C MET A 175 0.17 16.21 1.64
N SER A 176 0.75 15.63 2.69
CA SER A 176 2.07 16.00 3.20
C SER A 176 3.21 15.62 2.25
N ASN A 177 3.02 14.61 1.40
CA ASN A 177 3.96 14.17 0.38
C ASN A 177 3.94 15.09 -0.85
N ARG A 178 4.29 16.36 -0.68
CA ARG A 178 4.38 17.30 -1.82
C ARG A 178 5.56 16.95 -2.73
N ARG A 179 5.34 17.08 -4.04
CA ARG A 179 6.42 17.11 -5.02
C ARG A 179 7.22 18.40 -4.75
N VAL A 180 8.45 18.27 -4.31
CA VAL A 180 9.40 19.39 -4.30
C VAL A 180 10.01 19.40 -5.69
N ASP A 181 9.61 20.37 -6.52
CA ASP A 181 10.30 20.62 -7.78
C ASP A 181 11.68 21.21 -7.42
N VAL A 182 12.73 20.43 -7.66
CA VAL A 182 14.13 20.83 -7.52
C VAL A 182 14.68 21.12 -8.91
#